data_8e0469ad16481443c285f91ac0b8cc2c
#
_entry.id   8e0469ad16481443c285f91ac0b8cc2c
#
_cell.length_a   1.000
_cell.length_b   1.000
_cell.length_c   1.000
_cell.angle_alpha   90.00
_cell.angle_beta   90.00
_cell.angle_gamma   90.00
#
_symmetry.space_group_name_H-M   'P 1'
#
loop_
_entity.id
_entity.type
_entity.pdbx_description
1 polymer ?
#
loop_
_entity_poly.entity_id
_entity_poly.type
_entity_poly.pdbx_seq_one_letter_code
_entity_poly.pdbx_strand_id
1 'polypeptide(L)' 'MKRAIVIGASSGIGHEVARLLIREGWTVGVAARRTDKLTDLQNTAPEHVFTAQIDVTDEAAEATLLQLIERMGGLELYFH' A
#
# COMPACT_ATOMS: atom_id res chain seq x y z
N MET A 1 -9.79 1.23 -13.86
CA MET A 1 -8.56 0.62 -13.32
C MET A 1 -8.74 0.37 -11.83
N LYS A 2 -8.14 -0.67 -11.34
CA LYS A 2 -8.31 -1.07 -9.93
C LYS A 2 -7.05 -0.69 -9.16
N ARG A 3 -7.12 0.39 -8.39
CA ARG A 3 -6.02 0.90 -7.57
C ARG A 3 -6.49 1.04 -6.14
N ALA A 4 -5.75 0.41 -5.23
CA ALA A 4 -6.10 0.41 -3.82
C ALA A 4 -4.90 0.80 -2.97
N ILE A 5 -5.15 1.40 -1.81
CA ILE A 5 -4.13 1.64 -0.81
C ILE A 5 -4.51 0.90 0.46
N VAL A 6 -3.55 0.18 1.02
CA VAL A 6 -3.69 -0.53 2.29
C VAL A 6 -2.69 0.04 3.28
N ILE A 7 -3.18 0.71 4.32
CA ILE A 7 -2.36 1.21 5.42
C ILE A 7 -2.28 0.14 6.49
N GLY A 8 -1.10 -0.06 7.06
CA GLY A 8 -0.89 -1.12 8.03
C GLY A 8 -0.70 -2.48 7.39
N ALA A 9 -0.16 -2.51 6.19
CA ALA A 9 -0.02 -3.73 5.40
C ALA A 9 1.11 -4.65 5.86
N SER A 10 1.87 -4.28 6.88
CA SER A 10 3.01 -5.08 7.34
C SER A 10 2.61 -6.33 8.11
N SER A 11 1.39 -6.41 8.63
CA SER A 11 0.97 -7.56 9.43
C SER A 11 -0.54 -7.68 9.49
N GLY A 12 -1.01 -8.87 9.94
CA GLY A 12 -2.41 -9.11 10.24
C GLY A 12 -3.33 -8.96 9.05
N ILE A 13 -4.50 -8.37 9.30
CA ILE A 13 -5.55 -8.25 8.31
C ILE A 13 -5.11 -7.38 7.12
N GLY A 14 -4.40 -6.28 7.38
CA GLY A 14 -3.92 -5.42 6.31
C GLY A 14 -3.04 -6.14 5.31
N HIS A 15 -2.13 -6.98 5.81
CA HIS A 15 -1.25 -7.76 4.94
C HIS A 15 -2.06 -8.74 4.06
N GLU A 16 -3.03 -9.42 4.66
CA GLU A 16 -3.88 -10.36 3.92
C GLU A 16 -4.77 -9.66 2.90
N VAL A 17 -5.31 -8.50 3.24
CA VAL A 17 -6.10 -7.71 2.30
C VAL A 17 -5.24 -7.31 1.10
N ALA A 18 -4.02 -6.85 1.35
CA ALA A 18 -3.10 -6.46 0.27
C ALA A 18 -2.79 -7.65 -0.63
N ARG A 19 -2.49 -8.82 -0.06
CA ARG A 19 -2.22 -10.03 -0.84
C ARG A 19 -3.41 -10.42 -1.72
N LEU A 20 -4.60 -10.34 -1.17
CA LEU A 20 -5.81 -10.68 -1.91
C LEU A 20 -6.03 -9.72 -3.10
N LEU A 21 -5.87 -8.42 -2.87
CA LEU A 21 -6.03 -7.43 -3.92
C LEU A 21 -4.99 -7.61 -5.02
N ILE A 22 -3.74 -7.88 -4.66
CA ILE A 22 -2.69 -8.16 -5.64
C ILE A 22 -3.05 -9.36 -6.49
N ARG A 23 -3.53 -10.42 -5.86
CA ARG A 23 -3.93 -11.65 -6.57
C ARG A 23 -5.09 -11.40 -7.51
N GLU A 24 -5.98 -10.46 -7.17
CA GLU A 24 -7.12 -10.11 -8.01
C GLU A 24 -6.78 -9.10 -9.10
N GLY A 25 -5.51 -8.78 -9.27
CA GLY A 25 -5.05 -7.93 -10.35
C GLY A 25 -5.08 -6.44 -10.08
N TRP A 26 -5.26 -6.04 -8.81
CA TRP A 26 -5.22 -4.63 -8.43
C TRP A 26 -3.80 -4.10 -8.42
N THR A 27 -3.66 -2.81 -8.72
CA THR A 27 -2.45 -2.07 -8.38
C THR A 27 -2.62 -1.60 -6.93
N VAL A 28 -1.67 -1.94 -6.08
CA VAL A 28 -1.83 -1.74 -4.64
C VAL A 28 -0.67 -0.89 -4.09
N GLY A 29 -1.01 0.20 -3.43
CA GLY A 29 -0.07 0.94 -2.61
C GLY A 29 -0.12 0.38 -1.20
N VAL A 30 0.99 -0.11 -0.70
CA VAL A 30 1.07 -0.68 0.64
C VAL A 30 1.93 0.22 1.52
N ALA A 31 1.44 0.52 2.70
CA ALA A 31 2.10 1.45 3.59
C ALA A 31 2.09 0.93 5.03
N ALA A 32 3.17 1.17 5.74
CA ALA A 32 3.31 0.81 7.14
C ALA A 32 4.44 1.59 7.76
N ARG A 33 4.53 1.60 9.09
CA ARG A 33 5.68 2.17 9.80
C ARG A 33 6.95 1.38 9.49
N ARG A 34 6.82 0.07 9.36
CA ARG A 34 7.92 -0.83 9.00
C ARG A 34 7.76 -1.28 7.58
N THR A 35 8.81 -1.14 6.78
CA THR A 35 8.75 -1.46 5.36
C THR A 35 9.36 -2.80 5.00
N ASP A 36 10.03 -3.47 5.93
CA ASP A 36 10.68 -4.74 5.67
C ASP A 36 9.71 -5.82 5.18
N LYS A 37 8.51 -5.88 5.74
CA LYS A 37 7.49 -6.85 5.30
C LYS A 37 6.75 -6.41 4.04
N LEU A 38 6.80 -5.13 3.70
CA LEU A 38 6.21 -4.65 2.46
C LEU A 38 7.01 -5.10 1.25
N THR A 39 8.30 -5.32 1.43
CA THR A 39 9.17 -5.81 0.37
C THR A 39 8.71 -7.18 -0.16
N ASP A 40 8.23 -8.04 0.73
CA ASP A 40 7.71 -9.35 0.32
C ASP A 40 6.51 -9.21 -0.60
N LEU A 41 5.61 -8.27 -0.28
CA LEU A 41 4.46 -8.00 -1.14
C LEU A 41 4.90 -7.45 -2.49
N GLN A 42 5.84 -6.52 -2.49
CA GLN A 42 6.35 -5.94 -3.72
C GLN A 42 7.02 -6.98 -4.60
N ASN A 43 7.74 -7.92 -4.01
CA ASN A 43 8.43 -8.97 -4.75
C ASN A 43 7.48 -9.93 -5.46
N THR A 44 6.24 -10.08 -4.96
CA THR A 44 5.26 -10.94 -5.62
C THR A 44 4.71 -10.32 -6.91
N ALA A 45 4.66 -9.00 -6.99
CA ALA A 45 4.12 -8.29 -8.16
C ALA A 45 4.76 -6.91 -8.28
N PRO A 46 6.05 -6.82 -8.65
CA PRO A 46 6.79 -5.56 -8.62
C PRO A 46 6.17 -4.45 -9.47
N GLU A 47 5.47 -4.81 -10.53
CA GLU A 47 4.87 -3.83 -11.44
C GLU A 47 3.54 -3.29 -10.91
N HIS A 48 2.96 -3.94 -9.91
CA HIS A 48 1.62 -3.60 -9.41
C HIS A 48 1.62 -3.17 -7.95
N VAL A 49 2.78 -3.16 -7.29
CA VAL A 49 2.87 -2.83 -5.86
C VAL A 49 3.78 -1.63 -5.65
N PHE A 50 3.23 -0.61 -5.02
CA PHE A 50 3.97 0.57 -4.61
C PHE A 50 4.08 0.56 -3.08
N THR A 51 5.25 0.88 -2.56
CA THR A 51 5.48 0.87 -1.11
C THR A 51 5.72 2.27 -0.59
N ALA A 52 5.31 2.51 0.64
CA ALA A 52 5.60 3.76 1.34
C ALA A 52 5.75 3.50 2.82
N GLN A 53 6.61 4.27 3.48
CA GLN A 53 6.70 4.26 4.93
C GLN A 53 5.79 5.36 5.46
N ILE A 54 4.75 4.97 6.19
CA ILE A 54 3.79 5.91 6.77
C ILE A 54 3.57 5.56 8.24
N ASP A 55 3.81 6.53 9.10
CA ASP A 55 3.37 6.49 10.48
C ASP A 55 2.19 7.44 10.59
N VAL A 56 0.99 6.91 10.86
CA VAL A 56 -0.23 7.71 10.88
C VAL A 56 -0.25 8.76 11.99
N THR A 57 0.66 8.64 12.97
CA THR A 57 0.82 9.64 14.02
C THR A 57 1.73 10.79 13.61
N ASP A 58 2.44 10.67 12.49
CA ASP A 58 3.36 11.68 12.00
C ASP A 58 2.59 12.75 11.21
N GLU A 59 2.99 14.02 11.39
CA GLU A 59 2.39 15.13 10.65
C GLU A 59 2.57 14.99 9.14
N ALA A 60 3.63 14.32 8.70
CA ALA A 60 3.92 14.11 7.29
C ALA A 60 3.11 12.97 6.66
N ALA A 61 2.30 12.25 7.43
CA ALA A 61 1.59 11.07 6.92
C ALA A 61 0.66 11.42 5.77
N GLU A 62 -0.08 12.52 5.87
CA GLU A 62 -0.99 12.94 4.82
C GLU A 62 -0.25 13.24 3.52
N ALA A 63 0.86 13.98 3.61
CA ALA A 63 1.65 14.32 2.42
C ALA A 63 2.23 13.06 1.77
N THR A 64 2.71 12.12 2.57
CA THR A 64 3.24 10.86 2.07
C THR A 64 2.15 10.04 1.38
N LEU A 65 0.96 10.02 1.95
CA LEU A 65 -0.19 9.32 1.36
C LEU A 65 -0.56 9.94 0.01
N LEU A 66 -0.62 11.27 -0.07
CA LEU A 66 -0.93 11.94 -1.33
C LEU A 66 0.12 11.65 -2.40
N GLN A 67 1.40 11.62 -2.03
CA GLN A 67 2.46 11.27 -2.95
C GLN A 67 2.32 9.83 -3.45
N LEU A 68 1.92 8.92 -2.58
CA LEU A 68 1.69 7.52 -2.96
C LEU A 68 0.56 7.41 -3.98
N ILE A 69 -0.54 8.10 -3.73
CA ILE A 69 -1.68 8.13 -4.64
C ILE A 69 -1.26 8.67 -6.01
N GLU A 70 -0.47 9.74 -6.00
CA GLU A 70 0.03 10.34 -7.23
C GLU A 70 0.92 9.38 -8.02
N ARG A 71 1.83 8.69 -7.34
CA ARG A 71 2.69 7.69 -7.97
C ARG A 71 1.90 6.54 -8.60
N MET A 72 0.78 6.18 -7.99
CA MET A 72 -0.09 5.11 -8.48
C MET A 72 -1.00 5.56 -9.64
N GLY A 73 -1.18 6.85 -9.82
CA GLY A 73 -2.05 7.39 -10.85
C GLY A 73 -3.51 7.51 -10.43
N GLY A 74 -3.79 7.41 -9.14
CA GLY A 74 -5.15 7.54 -8.61
C GLY A 74 -5.46 6.51 -7.54
N LEU A 75 -6.71 6.51 -7.08
CA LEU A 75 -7.15 5.66 -5.98
C LEU A 75 -8.64 5.36 -6.11
N GLU A 76 -9.01 4.08 -6.07
CA GLU A 76 -10.41 3.63 -6.06
C GLU A 76 -10.84 3.05 -4.72
N LEU A 77 -9.90 2.46 -3.96
CA LEU A 77 -10.20 1.80 -2.70
C LEU A 77 -9.13 2.12 -1.66
N TYR A 78 -9.57 2.47 -0.46
CA TYR A 78 -8.68 2.75 0.66
C TYR A 78 -9.05 1.84 1.83
N PHE A 79 -8.06 1.13 2.37
CA PHE A 79 -8.21 0.25 3.52
C PHE A 79 -7.23 0.63 4.61
N HIS A 80 -7.75 0.78 5.80
CA HIS A 80 -6.90 1.10 6.97
C HIS A 80 -7.27 0.25 8.17
#